data_388bb56d3886b60cfeef7790f860ce14
#
_entry.id   388bb56d3886b60cfeef7790f860ce14
#
_cell.length_a   1.000
_cell.length_b   1.000
_cell.length_c   1.000
_cell.angle_alpha   90.00
_cell.angle_beta   90.00
_cell.angle_gamma   90.00
#
_symmetry.space_group_name_H-M   'P 1'
#
loop_
_entity.id
_entity.type
_entity.pdbx_description
1 polymer ?
#
loop_
_entity_poly.entity_id
_entity_poly.type
_entity_poly.pdbx_seq_one_letter_code
_entity_poly.pdbx_strand_id
1 'polypeptide(L)'
;MSLLINQAGQGTLLEIKAKTDNLPDAPADESTSTGIKTQTDKLAGVSPLTGSATQNWQTAEADVVSIGAAGVSNKVHDLSLNVSNLVGTVITVRLYKNVNGVERKVYEQPFNATTDPPGLPIINGTWATHDVIRVSLQSDNAADNGQAVDYDCLLEAM
;
A
#
# COMPACT_ATOMS: atom_id res chain seq x y z
N MET A 1 -25.17 -46.55 54.16
CA MET A 1 -25.61 -45.21 53.82
C MET A 1 -25.74 -45.14 52.31
N SER A 2 -26.97 -45.16 51.81
CA SER A 2 -27.21 -45.01 50.38
C SER A 2 -27.16 -43.53 50.03
N LEU A 3 -26.23 -43.09 49.23
CA LEU A 3 -26.23 -41.76 48.66
C LEU A 3 -27.39 -41.67 47.67
N LEU A 4 -28.47 -41.02 48.10
CA LEU A 4 -29.54 -40.59 47.21
C LEU A 4 -28.96 -39.46 46.30
N ILE A 5 -28.38 -39.85 45.19
CA ILE A 5 -28.05 -38.90 44.14
C ILE A 5 -29.40 -38.41 43.56
N ASN A 6 -29.66 -37.15 43.74
CA ASN A 6 -30.85 -36.50 43.23
C ASN A 6 -30.96 -36.71 41.72
N GLN A 7 -31.99 -37.46 41.27
CA GLN A 7 -32.21 -37.77 39.85
C GLN A 7 -32.28 -36.51 38.95
N ALA A 8 -32.81 -35.42 39.52
CA ALA A 8 -32.83 -34.13 38.79
C ALA A 8 -31.42 -33.59 38.52
N GLY A 9 -30.47 -33.78 39.47
CA GLY A 9 -29.09 -33.40 39.29
C GLY A 9 -28.34 -34.25 38.22
N GLN A 10 -28.72 -35.54 38.13
CA GLN A 10 -28.15 -36.41 37.10
C GLN A 10 -28.63 -36.05 35.69
N GLY A 11 -29.90 -35.68 35.52
CA GLY A 11 -30.44 -35.19 34.24
C GLY A 11 -29.71 -33.95 33.78
N THR A 12 -29.54 -32.97 34.65
CA THR A 12 -28.82 -31.73 34.34
C THR A 12 -27.35 -31.97 33.99
N LEU A 13 -26.66 -32.89 34.69
CA LEU A 13 -25.27 -33.25 34.39
C LEU A 13 -25.14 -33.95 33.04
N LEU A 14 -26.10 -34.83 32.67
CA LEU A 14 -26.11 -35.48 31.36
C LEU A 14 -26.40 -34.49 30.23
N GLU A 15 -27.29 -33.51 30.44
CA GLU A 15 -27.54 -32.45 29.46
C GLU A 15 -26.34 -31.54 29.27
N ILE A 16 -25.66 -31.17 30.34
CA ILE A 16 -24.39 -30.38 30.27
C ILE A 16 -23.33 -31.16 29.52
N LYS A 17 -23.16 -32.45 29.89
CA LYS A 17 -22.18 -33.30 29.20
C LYS A 17 -22.47 -33.41 27.70
N ALA A 18 -23.73 -33.65 27.31
CA ALA A 18 -24.15 -33.76 25.92
C ALA A 18 -23.86 -32.46 25.13
N LYS A 19 -24.07 -31.29 25.77
CA LYS A 19 -23.75 -29.99 25.17
C LYS A 19 -22.23 -29.76 25.06
N THR A 20 -21.46 -30.23 26.06
CA THR A 20 -20.00 -30.12 26.07
C THR A 20 -19.34 -31.08 25.06
N ASP A 21 -19.91 -32.30 24.93
CA ASP A 21 -19.44 -33.30 23.95
C ASP A 21 -19.71 -32.87 22.49
N ASN A 22 -20.64 -31.92 22.28
CA ASN A 22 -20.90 -31.31 20.97
C ASN A 22 -20.11 -30.02 20.71
N LEU A 23 -19.28 -29.58 21.67
CA LEU A 23 -18.35 -28.52 21.38
C LEU A 23 -17.27 -29.06 20.41
N PRO A 24 -16.85 -28.27 19.42
CA PRO A 24 -15.72 -28.67 18.60
C PRO A 24 -14.54 -29.07 19.50
N ASP A 25 -13.87 -30.19 19.21
CA ASP A 25 -12.72 -30.71 19.96
C ASP A 25 -11.54 -29.72 19.99
N ALA A 26 -11.60 -28.71 19.14
CA ALA A 26 -10.70 -27.57 19.17
C ALA A 26 -11.52 -26.27 19.14
N PRO A 27 -11.27 -25.31 20.05
CA PRO A 27 -11.66 -23.92 19.82
C PRO A 27 -11.07 -23.52 18.48
N ALA A 28 -11.79 -22.68 17.72
CA ALA A 28 -11.46 -22.27 16.33
C ALA A 28 -9.95 -22.33 16.09
N ASP A 29 -9.55 -23.34 15.33
CA ASP A 29 -8.17 -23.73 15.11
C ASP A 29 -7.33 -22.47 14.89
N GLU A 30 -6.17 -22.39 15.50
CA GLU A 30 -5.25 -21.25 15.38
C GLU A 30 -4.98 -20.93 13.90
N SER A 31 -5.00 -21.94 13.03
CA SER A 31 -4.93 -21.79 11.58
C SER A 31 -6.13 -21.03 11.02
N THR A 32 -7.34 -21.27 11.52
CA THR A 32 -8.56 -20.56 11.11
C THR A 32 -8.52 -19.12 11.63
N SER A 33 -8.13 -18.91 12.88
CA SER A 33 -7.97 -17.59 13.48
C SER A 33 -6.89 -16.78 12.76
N THR A 34 -5.77 -17.42 12.43
CA THR A 34 -4.69 -16.82 11.63
C THR A 34 -5.15 -16.51 10.21
N GLY A 35 -5.95 -17.39 9.61
CA GLY A 35 -6.55 -17.15 8.29
C GLY A 35 -7.49 -15.96 8.30
N ILE A 36 -8.38 -15.85 9.29
CA ILE A 36 -9.29 -14.71 9.46
C ILE A 36 -8.49 -13.43 9.69
N LYS A 37 -7.49 -13.48 10.59
CA LYS A 37 -6.62 -12.32 10.85
C LYS A 37 -5.90 -11.87 9.57
N THR A 38 -5.34 -12.78 8.79
CA THR A 38 -4.68 -12.48 7.53
C THR A 38 -5.63 -11.82 6.52
N GLN A 39 -6.88 -12.26 6.44
CA GLN A 39 -7.87 -11.61 5.57
C GLN A 39 -8.30 -10.24 6.13
N THR A 40 -8.42 -10.10 7.44
CA THR A 40 -8.74 -8.83 8.10
C THR A 40 -7.60 -7.83 7.95
N ASP A 41 -6.36 -8.28 8.08
CA ASP A 41 -5.17 -7.44 7.88
C ASP A 41 -5.05 -6.94 6.41
N LYS A 42 -5.55 -7.73 5.45
CA LYS A 42 -5.66 -7.29 4.04
C LYS A 42 -6.76 -6.23 3.83
N LEU A 43 -7.75 -6.18 4.70
CA LEU A 43 -8.77 -5.12 4.74
C LEU A 43 -8.27 -3.91 5.55
N ALA A 44 -7.10 -4.03 6.19
CA ALA A 44 -6.52 -2.99 7.01
C ALA A 44 -5.94 -1.90 6.13
N GLY A 45 -6.75 -0.97 5.84
CA GLY A 45 -6.44 0.43 5.74
C GLY A 45 -5.43 0.87 4.69
N VAL A 46 -5.56 2.11 4.41
CA VAL A 46 -4.65 2.91 3.58
C VAL A 46 -3.40 3.24 4.38
N SER A 47 -2.23 3.03 3.80
CA SER A 47 -0.94 3.32 4.42
C SER A 47 -0.24 4.45 3.67
N PRO A 48 0.33 5.45 4.37
CA PRO A 48 1.16 6.45 3.71
C PRO A 48 2.51 5.82 3.30
N LEU A 49 2.96 6.17 2.10
CA LEU A 49 4.30 5.92 1.60
C LEU A 49 4.94 7.28 1.30
N THR A 50 5.80 7.74 2.19
CA THR A 50 6.46 9.03 2.09
C THR A 50 7.96 8.86 2.03
N GLY A 51 8.66 9.78 1.38
CA GLY A 51 10.11 9.75 1.31
C GLY A 51 10.68 10.87 0.48
N SER A 52 11.98 10.76 0.21
CA SER A 52 12.72 11.72 -0.56
C SER A 52 13.72 11.01 -1.47
N ALA A 53 13.86 11.48 -2.70
CA ALA A 53 14.88 11.02 -3.65
C ALA A 53 15.85 12.15 -3.96
N THR A 54 17.13 11.82 -4.03
CA THR A 54 18.20 12.75 -4.40
C THR A 54 18.99 12.14 -5.52
N GLN A 55 18.93 12.74 -6.72
CA GLN A 55 19.51 12.22 -7.94
C GLN A 55 20.16 13.33 -8.77
N ASN A 56 20.85 12.96 -9.83
CA ASN A 56 21.37 13.90 -10.83
C ASN A 56 20.29 14.13 -11.90
N TRP A 57 19.34 14.98 -11.57
CA TRP A 57 18.11 15.17 -12.35
C TRP A 57 18.34 15.70 -13.77
N GLN A 58 19.40 16.48 -13.99
CA GLN A 58 19.71 17.10 -15.29
C GLN A 58 20.40 16.13 -16.25
N THR A 59 21.22 15.21 -15.74
CA THR A 59 22.05 14.35 -16.58
C THR A 59 21.22 13.33 -17.37
N ALA A 60 20.21 12.75 -16.72
CA ALA A 60 19.31 11.78 -17.32
C ALA A 60 18.01 11.73 -16.52
N GLU A 61 17.01 11.07 -17.09
CA GLU A 61 15.83 10.66 -16.34
C GLU A 61 16.24 9.76 -15.17
N ALA A 62 15.78 10.10 -13.97
CA ALA A 62 16.09 9.37 -12.75
C ALA A 62 14.83 9.08 -11.94
N ASP A 63 14.84 7.97 -11.22
CA ASP A 63 13.70 7.51 -10.44
C ASP A 63 13.52 8.32 -9.16
N VAL A 64 12.29 8.75 -8.91
CA VAL A 64 11.86 9.38 -7.66
C VAL A 64 11.35 8.32 -6.70
N VAL A 65 10.44 7.45 -7.15
CA VAL A 65 9.85 6.41 -6.32
C VAL A 65 9.36 5.25 -7.18
N SER A 66 9.43 4.04 -6.60
CA SER A 66 8.75 2.85 -7.09
C SER A 66 7.70 2.42 -6.07
N ILE A 67 6.45 2.34 -6.51
CA ILE A 67 5.28 2.07 -5.67
C ILE A 67 4.77 0.67 -5.95
N GLY A 68 4.55 -0.12 -4.90
CA GLY A 68 4.10 -1.51 -5.01
C GLY A 68 5.24 -2.49 -5.23
N ALA A 69 4.90 -3.73 -5.57
CA ALA A 69 5.82 -4.81 -5.87
C ALA A 69 5.28 -5.68 -7.01
N ALA A 70 6.17 -6.38 -7.70
CA ALA A 70 5.80 -7.27 -8.79
C ALA A 70 4.82 -8.35 -8.32
N GLY A 71 3.71 -8.50 -9.02
CA GLY A 71 2.65 -9.47 -8.72
C GLY A 71 1.80 -9.14 -7.48
N VAL A 72 1.97 -7.98 -6.87
CA VAL A 72 1.18 -7.53 -5.71
C VAL A 72 0.16 -6.49 -6.16
N SER A 73 -1.10 -6.75 -5.84
CA SER A 73 -2.19 -5.83 -6.17
C SER A 73 -2.30 -4.73 -5.12
N ASN A 74 -2.32 -3.49 -5.59
CA ASN A 74 -2.46 -2.30 -4.77
C ASN A 74 -3.39 -1.27 -5.42
N LYS A 75 -3.96 -0.39 -4.61
CA LYS A 75 -4.57 0.86 -5.06
C LYS A 75 -3.73 2.03 -4.59
N VAL A 76 -3.38 2.90 -5.52
CA VAL A 76 -2.76 4.20 -5.23
C VAL A 76 -3.87 5.24 -5.25
N HIS A 77 -4.13 5.89 -4.11
CA HIS A 77 -5.22 6.86 -3.98
C HIS A 77 -4.78 8.28 -4.30
N ASP A 78 -3.52 8.57 -3.98
CA ASP A 78 -2.90 9.87 -4.24
C ASP A 78 -1.40 9.68 -4.40
N LEU A 79 -0.80 10.51 -5.23
CA LEU A 79 0.65 10.66 -5.32
C LEU A 79 0.97 12.11 -5.63
N SER A 80 1.68 12.73 -4.71
CA SER A 80 2.16 14.10 -4.84
C SER A 80 3.68 14.17 -4.75
N LEU A 81 4.28 15.04 -5.55
CA LEU A 81 5.71 15.35 -5.49
C LEU A 81 5.90 16.77 -4.99
N ASN A 82 6.93 16.99 -4.18
CA ASN A 82 7.40 18.32 -3.80
C ASN A 82 8.71 18.62 -4.53
N VAL A 83 8.66 19.57 -5.44
CA VAL A 83 9.80 20.02 -6.26
C VAL A 83 10.32 21.40 -5.84
N SER A 84 10.00 21.85 -4.61
CA SER A 84 10.37 23.20 -4.12
C SER A 84 11.87 23.48 -4.10
N ASN A 85 12.70 22.45 -4.10
CA ASN A 85 14.17 22.57 -4.12
C ASN A 85 14.74 22.66 -5.54
N LEU A 86 13.91 22.51 -6.56
CA LEU A 86 14.31 22.56 -7.96
C LEU A 86 14.13 23.98 -8.50
N VAL A 87 14.93 24.35 -9.51
CA VAL A 87 14.91 25.65 -10.17
C VAL A 87 14.81 25.55 -11.70
N GLY A 88 14.67 24.34 -12.22
CA GLY A 88 14.50 24.08 -13.65
C GLY A 88 13.26 24.71 -14.22
N THR A 89 13.33 25.17 -15.47
CA THR A 89 12.19 25.71 -16.20
C THR A 89 11.39 24.64 -16.94
N VAL A 90 12.00 23.48 -17.15
CA VAL A 90 11.36 22.27 -17.69
C VAL A 90 11.71 21.07 -16.84
N ILE A 91 10.85 20.75 -15.90
CA ILE A 91 10.92 19.56 -15.08
C ILE A 91 9.92 18.56 -15.65
N THR A 92 10.39 17.49 -16.25
CA THR A 92 9.52 16.48 -16.85
C THR A 92 9.33 15.32 -15.87
N VAL A 93 8.09 15.11 -15.45
CA VAL A 93 7.67 13.97 -14.62
C VAL A 93 7.06 12.89 -15.51
N ARG A 94 7.44 11.64 -15.27
CA ARG A 94 6.94 10.48 -16.01
C ARG A 94 6.47 9.39 -15.08
N LEU A 95 5.37 8.74 -15.46
CA LEU A 95 4.90 7.52 -14.80
C LEU A 95 5.03 6.34 -15.75
N TYR A 96 5.48 5.24 -15.18
CA TYR A 96 5.59 3.97 -15.86
C TYR A 96 4.76 2.91 -15.11
N LYS A 97 4.15 2.04 -15.88
CA LYS A 97 3.34 0.92 -15.37
C LYS A 97 3.56 -0.29 -16.27
N ASN A 98 3.55 -1.47 -15.68
CA ASN A 98 3.53 -2.69 -16.47
C ASN A 98 2.18 -2.87 -17.18
N VAL A 99 2.26 -3.04 -18.49
CA VAL A 99 1.13 -3.37 -19.36
C VAL A 99 1.46 -4.67 -20.08
N ASN A 100 0.75 -5.73 -19.76
CA ASN A 100 1.01 -7.07 -20.30
C ASN A 100 2.48 -7.52 -20.13
N GLY A 101 3.02 -7.35 -18.91
CA GLY A 101 4.39 -7.75 -18.53
C GLY A 101 5.51 -6.86 -19.07
N VAL A 102 5.18 -5.76 -19.73
CA VAL A 102 6.17 -4.81 -20.26
C VAL A 102 5.95 -3.43 -19.63
N GLU A 103 7.02 -2.84 -19.09
CA GLU A 103 6.97 -1.48 -18.58
C GLU A 103 6.66 -0.49 -19.73
N ARG A 104 5.66 0.34 -19.53
CA ARG A 104 5.22 1.37 -20.48
C ARG A 104 5.10 2.71 -19.77
N LYS A 105 5.55 3.76 -20.44
CA LYS A 105 5.26 5.13 -20.01
C LYS A 105 3.77 5.38 -20.24
N VAL A 106 3.05 5.70 -19.16
CA VAL A 106 1.60 5.94 -19.18
C VAL A 106 1.23 7.40 -18.95
N TYR A 107 2.18 8.20 -18.49
CA TYR A 107 1.99 9.63 -18.25
C TYR A 107 3.33 10.36 -18.43
N GLU A 108 3.28 11.58 -18.97
CA GLU A 108 4.40 12.50 -19.05
C GLU A 108 3.86 13.94 -19.04
N GLN A 109 4.42 14.76 -18.17
CA GLN A 109 4.07 16.18 -18.11
C GLN A 109 5.27 17.02 -17.72
N PRO A 110 5.54 18.13 -18.42
CA PRO A 110 6.50 19.15 -18.02
C PRO A 110 5.88 20.11 -16.99
N PHE A 111 6.71 20.53 -16.04
CA PHE A 111 6.42 21.56 -15.05
C PHE A 111 7.55 22.58 -15.03
N ASN A 112 7.26 23.78 -14.54
CA ASN A 112 8.23 24.86 -14.37
C ASN A 112 8.34 25.20 -12.88
N ALA A 113 9.50 24.90 -12.26
CA ALA A 113 9.70 25.11 -10.83
C ALA A 113 9.61 26.58 -10.39
N THR A 114 9.72 27.53 -11.33
CA THR A 114 9.70 28.96 -11.01
C THR A 114 8.30 29.57 -11.11
N THR A 115 7.38 28.96 -11.84
CA THR A 115 6.05 29.50 -12.11
C THR A 115 4.92 28.62 -11.64
N ASP A 116 5.12 27.30 -11.60
CA ASP A 116 4.09 26.36 -11.19
C ASP A 116 4.15 26.13 -9.66
N PRO A 117 3.05 25.73 -9.04
CA PRO A 117 3.06 25.32 -7.64
C PRO A 117 4.08 24.22 -7.38
N PRO A 118 4.86 24.27 -6.28
CA PRO A 118 5.91 23.27 -6.02
C PRO A 118 5.37 21.90 -5.61
N GLY A 119 4.12 21.80 -5.18
CA GLY A 119 3.42 20.54 -4.90
C GLY A 119 2.72 20.05 -6.16
N LEU A 120 3.22 18.98 -6.77
CA LEU A 120 2.69 18.43 -8.02
C LEU A 120 1.81 17.20 -7.74
N PRO A 121 0.49 17.29 -7.86
CA PRO A 121 -0.39 16.13 -7.79
C PRO A 121 -0.25 15.30 -9.07
N ILE A 122 0.49 14.20 -8.99
CA ILE A 122 0.77 13.32 -10.13
C ILE A 122 -0.32 12.29 -10.34
N ILE A 123 -0.83 11.73 -9.26
CA ILE A 123 -2.03 10.89 -9.24
C ILE A 123 -3.04 11.58 -8.33
N ASN A 124 -4.17 11.99 -8.90
CA ASN A 124 -5.29 12.53 -8.16
C ASN A 124 -6.51 11.64 -8.42
N GLY A 125 -6.75 10.69 -7.51
CA GLY A 125 -7.76 9.66 -7.65
C GLY A 125 -7.16 8.26 -7.51
N THR A 126 -7.99 7.22 -7.66
CA THR A 126 -7.57 5.86 -7.38
C THR A 126 -7.09 5.14 -8.64
N TRP A 127 -5.86 4.66 -8.61
CA TRP A 127 -5.26 3.78 -9.62
C TRP A 127 -5.03 2.39 -9.05
N ALA A 128 -5.70 1.38 -9.58
CA ALA A 128 -5.40 -0.01 -9.26
C ALA A 128 -4.21 -0.52 -10.10
N THR A 129 -3.31 -1.22 -9.44
CA THR A 129 -2.19 -1.90 -10.11
C THR A 129 -1.99 -3.27 -9.50
N HIS A 130 -1.50 -4.23 -10.28
CA HIS A 130 -1.03 -5.55 -9.81
C HIS A 130 0.48 -5.69 -9.96
N ASP A 131 1.16 -4.56 -10.14
CA ASP A 131 2.60 -4.51 -10.38
C ASP A 131 3.14 -3.14 -9.96
N VAL A 132 4.42 -2.94 -10.13
CA VAL A 132 5.11 -1.68 -9.77
C VAL A 132 4.61 -0.53 -10.65
N ILE A 133 4.39 0.63 -10.02
CA ILE A 133 4.33 1.94 -10.68
C ILE A 133 5.65 2.63 -10.38
N ARG A 134 6.38 3.04 -11.41
CA ARG A 134 7.62 3.79 -11.30
C ARG A 134 7.39 5.24 -11.69
N VAL A 135 7.87 6.14 -10.86
CA VAL A 135 7.83 7.58 -11.10
C VAL A 135 9.24 8.09 -11.29
N SER A 136 9.49 8.77 -12.37
CA SER A 136 10.77 9.36 -12.69
C SER A 136 10.64 10.87 -12.97
N LEU A 137 11.77 11.56 -12.86
CA LEU A 137 11.87 12.98 -13.11
C LEU A 137 13.15 13.28 -13.89
N GLN A 138 13.10 14.33 -14.71
CA GLN A 138 14.25 14.92 -15.37
C GLN A 138 14.10 16.44 -15.39
N SER A 139 15.17 17.15 -15.06
CA SER A 139 15.22 18.62 -15.13
C SER A 139 16.11 19.09 -16.30
N ASP A 140 15.86 20.30 -16.78
CA ASP A 140 16.71 20.99 -17.74
C ASP A 140 17.89 21.75 -17.07
N ASN A 141 17.91 21.85 -15.73
CA ASN A 141 18.86 22.69 -15.00
C ASN A 141 19.86 21.86 -14.18
N ALA A 142 21.14 22.15 -14.39
CA ALA A 142 22.25 21.48 -13.68
C ALA A 142 22.26 21.79 -12.16
N ALA A 143 21.69 22.92 -11.72
CA ALA A 143 21.58 23.25 -10.29
C ALA A 143 20.63 22.31 -9.54
N ASP A 144 19.78 21.57 -10.25
CA ASP A 144 18.87 20.59 -9.67
C ASP A 144 19.55 19.24 -9.34
N ASN A 145 20.76 19.03 -9.85
CA ASN A 145 21.52 17.83 -9.51
C ASN A 145 21.84 17.81 -8.02
N GLY A 146 21.53 16.67 -7.37
CA GLY A 146 21.71 16.50 -5.93
C GLY A 146 20.66 17.18 -5.06
N GLN A 147 19.65 17.83 -5.64
CA GLN A 147 18.52 18.36 -4.88
C GLN A 147 17.53 17.26 -4.54
N ALA A 148 16.89 17.41 -3.38
CA ALA A 148 15.88 16.46 -2.90
C ALA A 148 14.52 16.74 -3.56
N VAL A 149 13.87 15.68 -3.99
CA VAL A 149 12.47 15.65 -4.41
C VAL A 149 11.72 14.75 -3.45
N ASP A 150 10.81 15.32 -2.68
CA ASP A 150 10.01 14.56 -1.73
C ASP A 150 8.77 14.00 -2.42
N TYR A 151 8.26 12.90 -1.89
CA TYR A 151 7.03 12.31 -2.37
C TYR A 151 6.14 11.87 -1.21
N ASP A 152 4.84 11.97 -1.45
CA ASP A 152 3.78 11.46 -0.58
C ASP A 152 2.79 10.67 -1.43
N CYS A 153 2.49 9.46 -0.99
CA CYS A 153 1.61 8.53 -1.67
C CYS A 153 0.73 7.82 -0.64
N LEU A 154 -0.52 7.66 -0.98
CA LEU A 154 -1.47 6.91 -0.16
C LEU A 154 -1.76 5.57 -0.83
N LEU A 155 -1.36 4.47 -0.17
CA LEU A 155 -1.39 3.11 -0.71
C LEU A 155 -2.35 2.22 0.06
N GLU A 156 -3.20 1.47 -0.63
CA GLU A 156 -4.09 0.44 -0.09
C GLU A 156 -3.72 -0.92 -0.69
N ALA A 157 -3.46 -1.92 0.15
CA ALA A 157 -3.29 -3.30 -0.28
C ALA A 157 -4.63 -3.91 -0.71
N MET A 158 -4.62 -4.78 -1.74
CA MET A 158 -5.82 -5.44 -2.26
C MET A 158 -5.76 -6.96 -2.00
#